data_95527e6dfb8dce6e68330cf4f5034a25
#
_entry.id   95527e6dfb8dce6e68330cf4f5034a25
#
_cell.length_a   1.000
_cell.length_b   1.000
_cell.length_c   1.000
_cell.angle_alpha   90.00
_cell.angle_beta   90.00
_cell.angle_gamma   90.00
#
_symmetry.space_group_name_H-M   'P 1'
#
loop_
_entity.id
_entity.type
_entity.pdbx_description
1 polymer ?
#
loop_
_entity_poly.entity_id
_entity_poly.type
_entity_poly.pdbx_seq_one_letter_code
_entity_poly.pdbx_strand_id
1 'polypeptide(L)'
;MKQHLAIGLAFAGAVTLATAADSSLESALTFYASFDSGTDADLAKGDKRLFTLVDKQPKAGNHTEGMTRLAKGKGLSGGALHFTKRKAKWLLYDGANNFSFVEKDWSGAVSFWLKVDPVNELDPGYVDPIQITPNTWNDASFFVDFNKDGNPRAFRLGAFADKAVWNPTNKDVPEPQRPLVQAKSTPFSRDRWTHVAFTWEDFNTGKKNGVATLYLNGIKQGSITDWNQQFSWSGKPHRILIGLNYM
;
A
#
# COMPACT_ATOMS: atom_id res chain seq x y z
N MET A 1 -21.75 9.71 -11.57
CA MET A 1 -20.31 9.98 -11.81
C MET A 1 -19.54 8.68 -11.61
N LYS A 2 -18.73 8.28 -12.58
CA LYS A 2 -17.99 7.01 -12.54
C LYS A 2 -16.67 7.25 -11.80
N GLN A 3 -16.39 6.43 -10.80
CA GLN A 3 -15.11 6.45 -10.10
C GLN A 3 -14.06 5.64 -10.86
N HIS A 4 -12.85 6.16 -10.87
CA HIS A 4 -11.70 5.52 -11.48
C HIS A 4 -10.52 5.54 -10.49
N LEU A 5 -10.47 4.56 -9.58
CA LEU A 5 -9.25 4.23 -8.88
C LEU A 5 -8.52 3.19 -9.72
N ALA A 6 -7.37 3.51 -10.24
CA ALA A 6 -6.55 2.57 -10.99
C ALA A 6 -5.20 2.40 -10.29
N ILE A 7 -4.88 1.17 -9.93
CA ILE A 7 -3.61 0.78 -9.32
C ILE A 7 -2.86 -0.05 -10.36
N GLY A 8 -1.72 0.45 -10.80
CA GLY A 8 -0.81 -0.28 -11.67
C GLY A 8 0.60 -0.26 -11.10
N LEU A 9 1.19 -1.42 -10.89
CA LEU A 9 2.61 -1.53 -10.62
C LEU A 9 3.32 -1.75 -11.96
N ALA A 10 3.88 -0.71 -12.55
CA ALA A 10 4.65 -0.82 -13.76
C ALA A 10 6.05 -0.23 -13.59
N PHE A 11 7.07 -1.00 -13.90
CA PHE A 11 8.38 -0.47 -14.24
C PHE A 11 8.35 -0.05 -15.70
N ALA A 12 8.39 1.24 -15.98
CA ALA A 12 8.61 1.74 -17.33
C ALA A 12 10.11 1.63 -17.65
N GLY A 13 10.46 0.72 -18.54
CA GLY A 13 11.79 0.68 -19.13
C GLY A 13 12.04 1.94 -19.97
N ALA A 14 13.00 2.77 -19.58
CA ALA A 14 13.65 3.74 -20.43
C ALA A 14 15.14 3.39 -20.51
N VAL A 15 15.49 2.84 -21.66
CA VAL A 15 16.76 2.91 -22.37
C VAL A 15 18.05 3.09 -21.56
N THR A 16 18.82 1.97 -21.50
CA THR A 16 20.29 1.88 -21.53
C THR A 16 21.09 2.90 -20.73
N LEU A 17 21.49 2.51 -19.55
CA LEU A 17 22.78 2.65 -18.86
C LEU A 17 22.65 2.31 -17.36
N ALA A 18 22.34 1.06 -17.03
CA ALA A 18 22.37 0.62 -15.62
C ALA A 18 22.53 -0.91 -15.55
N THR A 19 23.70 -1.41 -15.83
CA THR A 19 23.92 -2.87 -15.89
C THR A 19 24.23 -3.52 -14.54
N ALA A 20 24.38 -2.77 -13.46
CA ALA A 20 24.61 -3.35 -12.12
C ALA A 20 23.50 -3.07 -11.11
N ALA A 21 22.72 -1.98 -11.25
CA ALA A 21 21.64 -1.63 -10.33
C ALA A 21 20.34 -2.41 -10.62
N ASP A 22 20.08 -2.79 -11.87
CA ASP A 22 18.87 -3.52 -12.27
C ASP A 22 18.84 -4.95 -11.69
N SER A 23 19.95 -5.67 -11.72
CA SER A 23 20.01 -7.05 -11.20
C SER A 23 19.81 -7.11 -9.68
N SER A 24 20.22 -6.09 -8.94
CA SER A 24 20.06 -6.05 -7.47
C SER A 24 18.60 -5.79 -7.06
N LEU A 25 17.88 -4.92 -7.77
CA LEU A 25 16.47 -4.64 -7.51
C LEU A 25 15.58 -5.83 -7.88
N GLU A 26 15.83 -6.47 -9.02
CA GLU A 26 15.10 -7.69 -9.42
C GLU A 26 15.30 -8.81 -8.41
N SER A 27 16.51 -9.02 -7.90
CA SER A 27 16.79 -10.05 -6.91
C SER A 27 16.12 -9.78 -5.56
N ALA A 28 15.93 -8.51 -5.21
CA ALA A 28 15.25 -8.07 -3.99
C ALA A 28 13.72 -8.10 -4.10
N LEU A 29 13.17 -8.19 -5.33
CA LEU A 29 11.74 -8.18 -5.56
C LEU A 29 11.10 -9.47 -5.03
N THR A 30 10.09 -9.32 -4.19
CA THR A 30 9.38 -10.44 -3.59
C THR A 30 7.96 -10.59 -4.07
N PHE A 31 7.38 -9.50 -4.57
CA PHE A 31 6.01 -9.46 -5.08
C PHE A 31 5.86 -8.38 -6.17
N TYR A 32 5.20 -8.74 -7.26
CA TYR A 32 4.87 -7.80 -8.35
C TYR A 32 3.56 -8.19 -9.02
N ALA A 33 2.64 -7.24 -9.17
CA ALA A 33 1.37 -7.39 -9.88
C ALA A 33 1.19 -6.24 -10.88
N SER A 34 1.34 -6.53 -12.18
CA SER A 34 1.18 -5.55 -13.26
C SER A 34 -0.29 -5.29 -13.60
N PHE A 35 -1.14 -6.26 -13.41
CA PHE A 35 -2.52 -6.30 -13.92
C PHE A 35 -2.63 -6.27 -15.46
N ASP A 36 -1.60 -6.67 -16.17
CA ASP A 36 -1.58 -6.69 -17.64
C ASP A 36 -2.40 -7.85 -18.20
N SER A 37 -2.22 -9.04 -17.65
CA SER A 37 -2.84 -10.26 -18.16
C SER A 37 -3.89 -10.87 -17.24
N GLY A 38 -3.88 -10.50 -15.96
CA GLY A 38 -4.75 -11.08 -14.94
C GLY A 38 -4.76 -10.29 -13.65
N THR A 39 -5.37 -10.85 -12.62
CA THR A 39 -5.38 -10.29 -11.26
C THR A 39 -4.39 -10.98 -10.34
N ASP A 40 -3.88 -12.13 -10.71
CA ASP A 40 -2.81 -12.80 -9.97
C ASP A 40 -1.48 -12.05 -10.18
N ALA A 41 -0.60 -12.09 -9.19
CA ALA A 41 0.70 -11.48 -9.31
C ALA A 41 1.55 -12.15 -10.39
N ASP A 42 2.33 -11.36 -11.12
CA ASP A 42 3.27 -11.84 -12.14
C ASP A 42 4.47 -12.52 -11.48
N LEU A 43 4.93 -11.96 -10.33
CA LEU A 43 5.95 -12.51 -9.48
C LEU A 43 5.49 -12.53 -8.03
N ALA A 44 5.69 -13.64 -7.34
CA ALA A 44 5.44 -13.79 -5.92
C ALA A 44 6.40 -14.86 -5.33
N LYS A 45 6.99 -14.58 -4.19
CA LYS A 45 7.74 -15.59 -3.41
C LYS A 45 6.81 -16.49 -2.58
N GLY A 46 5.57 -16.02 -2.32
CA GLY A 46 4.49 -16.76 -1.70
C GLY A 46 3.35 -17.06 -2.67
N ASP A 47 2.11 -17.01 -2.18
CA ASP A 47 0.92 -17.20 -3.02
C ASP A 47 0.71 -15.97 -3.92
N LYS A 48 0.64 -16.21 -5.23
CA LYS A 48 0.44 -15.16 -6.24
C LYS A 48 -1.02 -14.78 -6.47
N ARG A 49 -1.96 -15.60 -5.99
CA ARG A 49 -3.38 -15.43 -6.28
C ARG A 49 -3.94 -14.17 -5.63
N LEU A 50 -4.79 -13.47 -6.38
CA LEU A 50 -5.69 -12.48 -5.79
C LEU A 50 -6.80 -13.20 -5.03
N PHE A 51 -7.17 -12.64 -3.89
CA PHE A 51 -8.34 -13.06 -3.11
C PHE A 51 -9.31 -11.89 -2.94
N THR A 52 -10.57 -12.22 -2.80
CA THR A 52 -11.62 -11.31 -2.34
C THR A 52 -12.07 -11.72 -0.97
N LEU A 53 -12.24 -10.77 -0.05
CA LEU A 53 -12.81 -11.05 1.26
C LEU A 53 -14.33 -11.17 1.13
N VAL A 54 -14.85 -12.40 1.20
CA VAL A 54 -16.28 -12.72 1.15
C VAL A 54 -16.67 -13.31 2.51
N ASP A 55 -17.63 -12.69 3.19
CA ASP A 55 -18.09 -13.12 4.52
C ASP A 55 -16.92 -13.31 5.52
N LYS A 56 -15.99 -12.35 5.50
CA LYS A 56 -14.75 -12.33 6.30
C LYS A 56 -13.75 -13.45 5.98
N GLN A 57 -13.97 -14.24 4.94
CA GLN A 57 -13.07 -15.31 4.51
C GLN A 57 -12.44 -14.97 3.15
N PRO A 58 -11.12 -15.17 2.97
CA PRO A 58 -10.48 -15.02 1.68
C PRO A 58 -10.97 -16.09 0.69
N LYS A 59 -11.51 -15.65 -0.44
CA LYS A 59 -11.91 -16.50 -1.56
C LYS A 59 -11.04 -16.17 -2.77
N ALA A 60 -10.38 -17.14 -3.34
CA ALA A 60 -9.50 -16.92 -4.49
C ALA A 60 -10.27 -16.36 -5.69
N GLY A 61 -9.67 -15.37 -6.35
CA GLY A 61 -10.22 -14.66 -7.50
C GLY A 61 -10.95 -13.36 -7.14
N ASN A 62 -11.34 -12.64 -8.18
CA ASN A 62 -12.09 -11.40 -8.08
C ASN A 62 -13.60 -11.67 -8.00
N HIS A 63 -14.16 -11.59 -6.81
CA HIS A 63 -15.59 -11.78 -6.51
C HIS A 63 -16.25 -10.47 -6.08
N THR A 64 -15.92 -9.36 -6.74
CA THR A 64 -16.44 -8.01 -6.41
C THR A 64 -17.74 -7.68 -7.15
N GLU A 65 -18.38 -8.62 -7.82
CA GLU A 65 -19.62 -8.44 -8.60
C GLU A 65 -19.48 -7.27 -9.62
N GLY A 66 -18.32 -7.19 -10.29
CA GLY A 66 -18.02 -6.16 -11.27
C GLY A 66 -17.68 -4.77 -10.69
N MET A 67 -17.53 -4.65 -9.35
CA MET A 67 -17.07 -3.38 -8.74
C MET A 67 -15.59 -3.11 -9.00
N THR A 68 -14.81 -4.14 -9.34
CA THR A 68 -13.44 -4.02 -9.83
C THR A 68 -13.27 -4.83 -11.11
N ARG A 69 -12.39 -4.39 -11.99
CA ARG A 69 -12.09 -5.10 -13.25
C ARG A 69 -10.68 -4.80 -13.71
N LEU A 70 -10.15 -5.67 -14.55
CA LEU A 70 -8.98 -5.37 -15.35
C LEU A 70 -9.34 -4.35 -16.44
N ALA A 71 -8.56 -3.31 -16.54
CA ALA A 71 -8.67 -2.26 -17.54
C ALA A 71 -7.48 -2.37 -18.51
N LYS A 72 -7.61 -3.25 -19.50
CA LYS A 72 -6.57 -3.53 -20.51
C LYS A 72 -6.18 -2.26 -21.25
N GLY A 73 -4.88 -2.01 -21.40
CA GLY A 73 -4.34 -0.82 -22.08
C GLY A 73 -4.68 0.51 -21.40
N LYS A 74 -5.06 0.50 -20.11
CA LYS A 74 -5.39 1.70 -19.33
C LYS A 74 -4.46 1.93 -18.14
N GLY A 75 -3.43 1.09 -17.99
CA GLY A 75 -2.35 1.28 -17.05
C GLY A 75 -1.39 2.40 -17.48
N LEU A 76 -0.36 2.63 -16.70
CA LEU A 76 0.78 3.45 -17.10
C LEU A 76 1.50 2.80 -18.30
N SER A 77 1.64 1.48 -18.23
CA SER A 77 2.11 0.59 -19.29
C SER A 77 1.24 -0.67 -19.22
N GLY A 78 0.56 -1.06 -20.27
CA GLY A 78 -0.31 -2.23 -20.25
C GLY A 78 -1.62 -2.05 -19.49
N GLY A 79 -1.93 -2.92 -18.55
CA GLY A 79 -3.21 -2.97 -17.84
C GLY A 79 -3.22 -2.22 -16.51
N ALA A 80 -4.39 -2.22 -15.86
CA ALA A 80 -4.56 -1.72 -14.49
C ALA A 80 -5.74 -2.42 -13.81
N LEU A 81 -5.72 -2.46 -12.50
CA LEU A 81 -6.89 -2.79 -11.70
C LEU A 81 -7.75 -1.53 -11.54
N HIS A 82 -8.98 -1.59 -12.00
CA HIS A 82 -9.91 -0.46 -12.01
C HIS A 82 -11.05 -0.70 -11.04
N PHE A 83 -11.22 0.19 -10.07
CA PHE A 83 -12.35 0.23 -9.16
C PHE A 83 -13.46 1.06 -9.82
N THR A 84 -14.56 0.41 -10.18
CA THR A 84 -15.65 1.02 -10.97
C THR A 84 -16.79 1.56 -10.12
N LYS A 85 -16.87 1.12 -8.86
CA LYS A 85 -17.90 1.50 -7.90
C LYS A 85 -17.32 1.70 -6.52
N ARG A 86 -18.01 2.47 -5.72
CA ARG A 86 -17.75 2.66 -4.29
C ARG A 86 -18.03 1.37 -3.51
N LYS A 87 -17.38 1.24 -2.35
CA LYS A 87 -17.59 0.13 -1.40
C LYS A 87 -17.37 -1.24 -2.04
N ALA A 88 -16.36 -1.35 -2.88
CA ALA A 88 -15.96 -2.66 -3.38
C ALA A 88 -15.59 -3.58 -2.21
N LYS A 89 -15.85 -4.87 -2.38
CA LYS A 89 -15.32 -5.89 -1.46
C LYS A 89 -13.80 -5.77 -1.40
N TRP A 90 -13.22 -6.07 -0.26
CA TRP A 90 -11.78 -6.00 -0.07
C TRP A 90 -11.06 -7.02 -0.92
N LEU A 91 -10.12 -6.54 -1.68
CA LEU A 91 -9.17 -7.36 -2.42
C LEU A 91 -7.87 -7.47 -1.63
N LEU A 92 -7.23 -8.62 -1.69
CA LEU A 92 -5.99 -8.86 -0.97
C LEU A 92 -5.13 -9.92 -1.65
N TYR A 93 -3.84 -9.84 -1.35
CA TYR A 93 -2.90 -10.95 -1.53
C TYR A 93 -2.42 -11.43 -0.17
N ASP A 94 -2.01 -12.70 -0.10
CA ASP A 94 -1.31 -13.20 1.07
C ASP A 94 0.02 -12.46 1.23
N GLY A 95 0.30 -11.97 2.43
CA GLY A 95 1.55 -11.29 2.75
C GLY A 95 2.69 -12.25 3.06
N ALA A 96 2.40 -13.49 3.46
CA ALA A 96 3.42 -14.47 3.81
C ALA A 96 4.38 -14.71 2.63
N ASN A 97 5.67 -14.57 2.87
CA ASN A 97 6.76 -14.61 1.88
C ASN A 97 6.68 -13.52 0.79
N ASN A 98 5.53 -12.90 0.55
CA ASN A 98 5.36 -11.82 -0.42
C ASN A 98 5.83 -10.47 0.11
N PHE A 99 5.80 -10.24 1.41
CA PHE A 99 6.21 -8.99 2.04
C PHE A 99 7.53 -9.07 2.81
N SER A 100 8.30 -10.12 2.66
CA SER A 100 9.67 -10.32 3.21
C SER A 100 9.85 -9.80 4.64
N PHE A 101 8.91 -10.13 5.54
CA PHE A 101 9.05 -9.79 6.94
C PHE A 101 10.25 -10.50 7.58
N VAL A 102 11.04 -9.76 8.37
CA VAL A 102 12.10 -10.31 9.22
C VAL A 102 12.00 -9.77 10.64
N GLU A 103 12.34 -10.62 11.61
CA GLU A 103 12.18 -10.32 13.04
C GLU A 103 13.20 -9.33 13.60
N LYS A 104 14.29 -9.07 12.87
CA LYS A 104 15.37 -8.17 13.29
C LYS A 104 15.89 -7.37 12.11
N ASP A 105 16.24 -6.11 12.38
CA ASP A 105 16.87 -5.20 11.42
C ASP A 105 16.15 -5.18 10.06
N TRP A 106 14.82 -4.98 10.13
CA TRP A 106 13.93 -5.08 8.98
C TRP A 106 13.86 -3.79 8.19
N SER A 107 14.18 -3.89 6.92
CA SER A 107 14.10 -2.78 5.96
C SER A 107 13.44 -3.25 4.67
N GLY A 108 12.85 -2.33 3.92
CA GLY A 108 12.19 -2.65 2.66
C GLY A 108 11.51 -1.46 2.01
N ALA A 109 10.79 -1.76 0.93
CA ALA A 109 10.04 -0.76 0.18
C ALA A 109 8.76 -1.35 -0.43
N VAL A 110 7.77 -0.48 -0.60
CA VAL A 110 6.59 -0.71 -1.44
C VAL A 110 6.49 0.41 -2.46
N SER A 111 6.14 0.06 -3.69
CA SER A 111 6.02 1.00 -4.80
C SER A 111 4.84 0.62 -5.67
N PHE A 112 4.04 1.61 -6.09
CA PHE A 112 2.91 1.40 -7.00
C PHE A 112 2.52 2.70 -7.71
N TRP A 113 1.72 2.56 -8.76
CA TRP A 113 1.15 3.68 -9.49
C TRP A 113 -0.33 3.82 -9.16
N LEU A 114 -0.77 5.05 -8.94
CA LEU A 114 -2.13 5.40 -8.58
C LEU A 114 -2.66 6.51 -9.47
N LYS A 115 -3.88 6.34 -9.98
CA LYS A 115 -4.59 7.35 -10.74
C LYS A 115 -5.99 7.53 -10.17
N VAL A 116 -6.25 8.68 -9.57
CA VAL A 116 -7.50 9.00 -8.87
C VAL A 116 -7.67 10.51 -8.74
N ASP A 117 -8.88 11.00 -8.82
CA ASP A 117 -9.25 12.36 -8.40
C ASP A 117 -9.68 12.33 -6.91
N PRO A 118 -8.85 12.83 -5.98
CA PRO A 118 -9.16 12.74 -4.56
C PRO A 118 -10.34 13.61 -4.12
N VAL A 119 -10.81 14.49 -4.98
CA VAL A 119 -11.97 15.37 -4.70
C VAL A 119 -13.28 14.67 -5.07
N ASN A 120 -13.31 14.02 -6.25
CA ASN A 120 -14.57 13.57 -6.84
C ASN A 120 -14.74 12.05 -6.89
N GLU A 121 -13.68 11.28 -6.71
CA GLU A 121 -13.68 9.83 -6.96
C GLU A 121 -13.53 8.97 -5.71
N LEU A 122 -13.19 9.55 -4.56
CA LEU A 122 -13.04 8.80 -3.32
C LEU A 122 -14.38 8.63 -2.59
N ASP A 123 -14.50 7.50 -1.92
CA ASP A 123 -15.60 7.23 -1.01
C ASP A 123 -15.55 8.17 0.22
N PRO A 124 -16.66 8.44 0.90
CA PRO A 124 -16.63 9.01 2.25
C PRO A 124 -15.80 8.13 3.20
N GLY A 125 -15.16 8.76 4.17
CA GLY A 125 -14.28 8.08 5.12
C GLY A 125 -12.83 7.97 4.62
N TYR A 126 -12.00 7.25 5.34
CA TYR A 126 -10.62 6.97 4.95
C TYR A 126 -10.58 6.00 3.77
N VAL A 127 -9.71 6.24 2.81
CA VAL A 127 -9.54 5.36 1.64
C VAL A 127 -8.08 4.99 1.52
N ASP A 128 -7.80 3.71 1.71
CA ASP A 128 -6.46 3.14 1.69
C ASP A 128 -6.21 2.44 0.35
N PRO A 129 -5.43 3.03 -0.56
CA PRO A 129 -4.99 2.31 -1.75
C PRO A 129 -4.27 0.99 -1.41
N ILE A 130 -3.42 1.01 -0.40
CA ILE A 130 -2.74 -0.17 0.13
C ILE A 130 -2.71 -0.12 1.66
N GLN A 131 -3.03 -1.25 2.27
CA GLN A 131 -2.78 -1.52 3.68
C GLN A 131 -2.14 -2.91 3.84
N ILE A 132 -1.14 -3.03 4.71
CA ILE A 132 -0.44 -4.28 4.98
C ILE A 132 -0.44 -4.51 6.48
N THR A 133 -1.09 -5.58 6.91
CA THR A 133 -1.26 -5.89 8.34
C THR A 133 -1.78 -7.32 8.56
N PRO A 134 -1.45 -7.96 9.67
CA PRO A 134 -2.18 -9.14 10.17
C PRO A 134 -3.44 -8.77 10.97
N ASN A 135 -3.54 -7.52 11.44
CA ASN A 135 -4.53 -7.08 12.43
C ASN A 135 -5.45 -5.98 11.87
N THR A 136 -5.31 -4.77 12.43
CA THR A 136 -6.09 -3.57 12.09
C THR A 136 -5.16 -2.44 11.66
N TRP A 137 -5.72 -1.32 11.17
CA TRP A 137 -4.97 -0.20 10.63
C TRP A 137 -3.91 0.39 11.60
N ASN A 138 -4.09 0.27 12.90
CA ASN A 138 -3.22 0.84 13.93
C ASN A 138 -2.52 -0.21 14.81
N ASP A 139 -2.36 -1.43 14.32
CA ASP A 139 -1.71 -2.50 15.06
C ASP A 139 -0.85 -3.35 14.11
N ALA A 140 0.44 -3.18 14.20
CA ALA A 140 1.42 -3.80 13.31
C ALA A 140 1.05 -3.57 11.84
N SER A 141 0.92 -2.32 11.42
CA SER A 141 0.36 -1.98 10.12
C SER A 141 1.18 -0.93 9.39
N PHE A 142 1.35 -1.14 8.08
CA PHE A 142 1.64 -0.09 7.12
C PHE A 142 0.38 0.23 6.32
N PHE A 143 0.15 1.49 6.04
CA PHE A 143 -0.83 1.90 5.05
C PHE A 143 -0.45 3.23 4.40
N VAL A 144 -0.98 3.46 3.22
CA VAL A 144 -1.12 4.80 2.66
C VAL A 144 -2.59 5.08 2.47
N ASP A 145 -3.05 6.26 2.85
CA ASP A 145 -4.46 6.60 2.78
C ASP A 145 -4.72 8.03 2.30
N PHE A 146 -5.93 8.25 1.82
CA PHE A 146 -6.53 9.57 1.76
C PHE A 146 -7.34 9.81 3.04
N ASN A 147 -7.05 10.90 3.73
CA ASN A 147 -7.81 11.32 4.91
C ASN A 147 -9.31 11.43 4.57
N LYS A 148 -10.15 11.24 5.57
CA LYS A 148 -11.61 11.33 5.44
C LYS A 148 -12.12 12.74 5.10
N ASP A 149 -11.36 13.77 5.50
CA ASP A 149 -11.73 15.18 5.41
C ASP A 149 -10.74 15.96 4.53
N GLY A 150 -11.15 17.15 4.11
CA GLY A 150 -10.33 18.07 3.31
C GLY A 150 -10.68 18.09 1.82
N ASN A 151 -10.24 19.15 1.13
CA ASN A 151 -10.42 19.33 -0.31
C ASN A 151 -9.22 20.08 -0.91
N PRO A 152 -8.32 19.41 -1.64
CA PRO A 152 -8.25 17.95 -1.79
C PRO A 152 -7.93 17.24 -0.45
N ARG A 153 -8.28 15.97 -0.36
CA ARG A 153 -7.94 15.17 0.83
C ARG A 153 -6.43 14.99 0.95
N ALA A 154 -5.93 15.09 2.17
CA ALA A 154 -4.53 14.81 2.44
C ALA A 154 -4.20 13.34 2.17
N PHE A 155 -3.03 13.09 1.60
CA PHE A 155 -2.48 11.75 1.44
C PHE A 155 -1.42 11.49 2.51
N ARG A 156 -1.45 10.32 3.15
CA ARG A 156 -0.62 10.02 4.30
C ARG A 156 0.02 8.64 4.20
N LEU A 157 1.14 8.47 4.89
CA LEU A 157 1.73 7.18 5.24
C LEU A 157 1.56 6.94 6.73
N GLY A 158 1.05 5.79 7.12
CA GLY A 158 1.08 5.28 8.48
C GLY A 158 2.02 4.08 8.59
N ALA A 159 2.88 4.09 9.62
CA ALA A 159 3.72 2.97 10.01
C ALA A 159 3.54 2.75 11.50
N PHE A 160 2.57 1.92 11.84
CA PHE A 160 2.18 1.66 13.23
C PHE A 160 2.80 0.34 13.68
N ALA A 161 3.71 0.40 14.63
CA ALA A 161 4.23 -0.75 15.35
C ALA A 161 3.10 -1.59 15.98
N ASP A 162 3.43 -2.71 16.61
CA ASP A 162 2.50 -3.44 17.48
C ASP A 162 1.85 -2.46 18.45
N LYS A 163 0.53 -2.53 18.59
CA LYS A 163 -0.23 -1.58 19.40
C LYS A 163 0.26 -1.49 20.85
N ALA A 164 0.70 -2.61 21.39
CA ALA A 164 1.30 -2.66 22.73
C ALA A 164 2.63 -1.90 22.86
N VAL A 165 3.30 -1.61 21.73
CA VAL A 165 4.56 -0.87 21.70
C VAL A 165 4.32 0.63 21.51
N TRP A 166 3.54 1.03 20.48
CA TRP A 166 3.35 2.45 20.17
C TRP A 166 2.27 3.12 21.04
N ASN A 167 1.27 2.36 21.52
CA ASN A 167 0.17 2.85 22.36
C ASN A 167 -0.22 1.83 23.44
N PRO A 168 0.68 1.51 24.39
CA PRO A 168 0.49 0.45 25.38
C PRO A 168 -0.68 0.69 26.33
N THR A 169 -1.07 1.94 26.52
CA THR A 169 -2.20 2.31 27.39
C THR A 169 -3.54 2.36 26.66
N ASN A 170 -3.56 2.07 25.35
CA ASN A 170 -4.74 2.12 24.49
C ASN A 170 -5.55 3.43 24.60
N LYS A 171 -4.85 4.55 24.83
CA LYS A 171 -5.47 5.87 24.88
C LYS A 171 -5.83 6.38 23.50
N ASP A 172 -6.78 7.29 23.42
CA ASP A 172 -6.95 8.08 22.19
C ASP A 172 -5.77 9.04 22.04
N VAL A 173 -4.98 8.83 21.00
CA VAL A 173 -3.80 9.63 20.66
C VAL A 173 -4.19 10.59 19.54
N PRO A 174 -4.07 11.90 19.73
CA PRO A 174 -4.33 12.89 18.68
C PRO A 174 -3.52 12.60 17.41
N GLU A 175 -4.11 12.83 16.24
CA GLU A 175 -3.48 12.49 14.94
C GLU A 175 -2.04 13.04 14.79
N PRO A 176 -1.71 14.29 15.17
CA PRO A 176 -0.35 14.81 15.06
C PRO A 176 0.70 14.09 15.94
N GLN A 177 0.24 13.29 16.90
CA GLN A 177 1.09 12.52 17.82
C GLN A 177 1.14 11.03 17.44
N ARG A 178 0.60 10.64 16.30
CA ARG A 178 0.60 9.26 15.79
C ARG A 178 1.80 9.04 14.87
N PRO A 179 2.23 7.79 14.67
CA PRO A 179 3.26 7.45 13.67
C PRO A 179 2.70 7.58 12.24
N LEU A 180 2.43 8.82 11.84
CA LEU A 180 1.86 9.24 10.57
C LEU A 180 2.71 10.35 9.95
N VAL A 181 2.84 10.34 8.63
CA VAL A 181 3.36 11.48 7.87
C VAL A 181 2.40 11.85 6.75
N GLN A 182 2.07 13.13 6.67
CA GLN A 182 1.24 13.68 5.61
C GLN A 182 2.11 14.18 4.45
N ALA A 183 1.68 13.88 3.23
CA ALA A 183 2.31 14.41 2.03
C ALA A 183 2.21 15.93 1.97
N LYS A 184 3.30 16.58 1.54
CA LYS A 184 3.38 18.05 1.36
C LYS A 184 2.55 18.53 0.18
N SER A 185 2.27 17.65 -0.78
CA SER A 185 1.49 17.92 -1.97
C SER A 185 0.60 16.72 -2.30
N THR A 186 -0.48 16.98 -3.04
CA THR A 186 -1.43 15.96 -3.51
C THR A 186 -1.45 15.97 -5.04
N PRO A 187 -0.45 15.37 -5.72
CA PRO A 187 -0.32 15.44 -7.19
C PRO A 187 -1.33 14.56 -7.93
N PHE A 188 -2.25 13.95 -7.20
CA PHE A 188 -3.21 13.00 -7.75
C PHE A 188 -4.23 13.67 -8.66
N SER A 189 -4.52 13.01 -9.77
CA SER A 189 -5.45 13.47 -10.79
C SER A 189 -6.05 12.28 -11.52
N ARG A 190 -7.25 12.44 -12.02
CA ARG A 190 -7.95 11.50 -12.93
C ARG A 190 -7.16 11.24 -14.23
N ASP A 191 -6.36 12.20 -14.67
CA ASP A 191 -5.73 12.19 -15.99
C ASP A 191 -4.26 11.74 -15.95
N ARG A 192 -3.66 11.70 -14.77
CA ARG A 192 -2.23 11.38 -14.60
C ARG A 192 -2.01 10.28 -13.58
N TRP A 193 -1.10 9.39 -13.90
CA TRP A 193 -0.56 8.44 -12.95
C TRP A 193 0.41 9.14 -11.99
N THR A 194 0.26 8.85 -10.72
CA THR A 194 1.18 9.29 -9.67
C THR A 194 1.91 8.06 -9.14
N HIS A 195 3.25 8.11 -9.15
CA HIS A 195 4.05 7.11 -8.49
C HIS A 195 4.00 7.33 -6.97
N VAL A 196 3.64 6.31 -6.24
CA VAL A 196 3.66 6.28 -4.78
C VAL A 196 4.68 5.25 -4.35
N ALA A 197 5.60 5.65 -3.47
CA ALA A 197 6.49 4.71 -2.83
C ALA A 197 6.63 5.06 -1.34
N PHE A 198 6.83 4.03 -0.54
CA PHE A 198 7.30 4.21 0.83
C PHE A 198 8.37 3.18 1.16
N THR A 199 9.34 3.61 1.94
CA THR A 199 10.43 2.78 2.43
C THR A 199 10.37 2.70 3.95
N TRP A 200 10.98 1.67 4.51
CA TRP A 200 11.26 1.60 5.94
C TRP A 200 12.66 1.05 6.15
N GLU A 201 13.31 1.53 7.21
CA GLU A 201 14.66 1.18 7.60
C GLU A 201 14.73 1.03 9.12
N ASP A 202 15.59 0.14 9.60
CA ASP A 202 15.87 -0.09 11.02
C ASP A 202 14.61 -0.45 11.86
N PHE A 203 13.64 -1.14 11.26
CA PHE A 203 12.51 -1.69 12.00
C PHE A 203 12.94 -2.96 12.75
N ASN A 204 12.24 -3.31 13.81
CA ASN A 204 12.52 -4.50 14.65
C ASN A 204 13.91 -4.50 15.32
N THR A 205 14.48 -3.33 15.58
CA THR A 205 15.76 -3.17 16.30
C THR A 205 15.58 -3.09 17.80
N GLY A 206 14.35 -2.92 18.30
CA GLY A 206 14.06 -2.63 19.70
C GLY A 206 14.41 -1.19 20.12
N LYS A 207 14.84 -0.35 19.20
CA LYS A 207 15.25 1.06 19.43
C LYS A 207 14.27 2.02 18.75
N LYS A 208 14.35 3.31 19.12
CA LYS A 208 13.59 4.39 18.48
C LYS A 208 14.35 4.99 17.27
N ASN A 209 14.90 4.13 16.42
CA ASN A 209 15.68 4.52 15.24
C ASN A 209 15.00 4.13 13.92
N GLY A 210 13.85 3.47 13.98
CA GLY A 210 13.10 3.09 12.78
C GLY A 210 12.64 4.33 12.01
N VAL A 211 12.86 4.31 10.70
CA VAL A 211 12.47 5.40 9.79
C VAL A 211 11.55 4.85 8.71
N ALA A 212 10.37 5.44 8.55
CA ALA A 212 9.53 5.20 7.38
C ALA A 212 9.36 6.48 6.56
N THR A 213 9.58 6.43 5.25
CA THR A 213 9.59 7.61 4.37
C THR A 213 8.60 7.47 3.23
N LEU A 214 7.79 8.52 3.00
CA LEU A 214 6.84 8.61 1.89
C LEU A 214 7.45 9.39 0.72
N TYR A 215 7.27 8.86 -0.49
CA TYR A 215 7.66 9.52 -1.75
C TYR A 215 6.46 9.59 -2.71
N LEU A 216 6.31 10.72 -3.40
CA LEU A 216 5.38 10.89 -4.51
C LEU A 216 6.16 11.37 -5.74
N ASN A 217 6.05 10.65 -6.85
CA ASN A 217 6.81 10.92 -8.09
C ASN A 217 8.33 11.05 -7.85
N GLY A 218 8.89 10.21 -6.97
CA GLY A 218 10.30 10.23 -6.59
C GLY A 218 10.68 11.33 -5.61
N ILE A 219 9.76 12.23 -5.24
CA ILE A 219 10.03 13.35 -4.33
C ILE A 219 9.65 12.96 -2.90
N LYS A 220 10.58 13.06 -1.97
CA LYS A 220 10.36 12.83 -0.54
C LYS A 220 9.32 13.79 0.01
N GLN A 221 8.26 13.24 0.61
CA GLN A 221 7.18 14.00 1.23
C GLN A 221 7.41 14.22 2.72
N GLY A 222 7.98 13.25 3.40
CA GLY A 222 8.29 13.30 4.82
C GLY A 222 8.67 11.93 5.35
N SER A 223 9.03 11.88 6.64
CA SER A 223 9.40 10.63 7.31
C SER A 223 8.76 10.56 8.68
N ILE A 224 8.46 9.33 9.11
CA ILE A 224 8.10 8.96 10.48
C ILE A 224 9.41 8.55 11.14
N THR A 225 9.79 9.23 12.23
CA THR A 225 11.03 9.01 13.00
C THR A 225 10.74 8.96 14.48
N ASP A 226 11.73 8.58 15.29
CA ASP A 226 11.69 8.62 16.76
C ASP A 226 10.70 7.64 17.40
N TRP A 227 10.29 6.61 16.65
CA TRP A 227 9.43 5.53 17.12
C TRP A 227 10.21 4.22 17.24
N ASN A 228 9.88 3.41 18.26
CA ASN A 228 10.24 2.01 18.29
C ASN A 228 9.29 1.25 17.34
N GLN A 229 9.75 1.00 16.14
CA GLN A 229 8.97 0.34 15.08
C GLN A 229 9.11 -1.19 15.20
N GLN A 230 8.52 -1.75 16.25
CA GLN A 230 8.50 -3.18 16.50
C GLN A 230 7.23 -3.81 15.93
N PHE A 231 7.40 -4.78 15.05
CA PHE A 231 6.35 -5.55 14.39
C PHE A 231 6.50 -7.03 14.73
N SER A 232 5.43 -7.70 15.13
CA SER A 232 5.40 -9.12 15.49
C SER A 232 4.50 -9.88 14.52
N TRP A 233 5.00 -10.10 13.30
CA TRP A 233 4.24 -10.76 12.23
C TRP A 233 4.53 -12.26 12.10
N SER A 234 5.57 -12.78 12.74
CA SER A 234 5.92 -14.21 12.69
C SER A 234 4.73 -15.09 13.05
N GLY A 235 4.43 -16.05 12.20
CA GLY A 235 3.31 -16.96 12.38
C GLY A 235 1.92 -16.33 12.24
N LYS A 236 1.81 -15.04 11.90
CA LYS A 236 0.53 -14.37 11.70
C LYS A 236 0.20 -14.21 10.20
N PRO A 237 -1.05 -14.43 9.81
CA PRO A 237 -1.48 -14.29 8.41
C PRO A 237 -1.62 -12.81 8.04
N HIS A 238 -0.50 -12.13 7.80
CA HIS A 238 -0.54 -10.75 7.31
C HIS A 238 -0.94 -10.70 5.84
N ARG A 239 -1.57 -9.61 5.43
CA ARG A 239 -2.24 -9.45 4.13
C ARG A 239 -1.82 -8.15 3.48
N ILE A 240 -1.69 -8.17 2.15
CA ILE A 240 -1.56 -6.97 1.32
C ILE A 240 -2.96 -6.64 0.81
N LEU A 241 -3.63 -5.69 1.44
CA LEU A 241 -4.99 -5.26 1.13
C LEU A 241 -4.95 -4.11 0.13
N ILE A 242 -5.87 -4.11 -0.84
CA ILE A 242 -5.89 -3.13 -1.92
C ILE A 242 -7.27 -2.46 -1.99
N GLY A 243 -7.29 -1.14 -2.04
CA GLY A 243 -8.49 -0.34 -2.25
C GLY A 243 -9.50 -0.45 -1.10
N LEU A 244 -9.02 -0.41 0.14
CA LEU A 244 -9.88 -0.39 1.32
C LEU A 244 -10.62 0.95 1.46
N ASN A 245 -11.81 0.87 2.02
CA ASN A 245 -12.54 2.02 2.51
C ASN A 245 -12.98 1.77 3.95
N TYR A 246 -12.64 2.70 4.82
CA TYR A 246 -13.12 2.76 6.21
C TYR A 246 -14.10 3.92 6.35
N MET A 247 -15.37 3.60 6.51
CA MET A 247 -16.41 4.57 6.82
C MET A 247 -16.49 4.84 8.32
#